data_1fc7d9cf7a4d0514218c3f69b8a47083
#
_entry.id   1fc7d9cf7a4d0514218c3f69b8a47083
#
_cell.length_a   1.000
_cell.length_b   1.000
_cell.length_c   1.000
_cell.angle_alpha   90.00
_cell.angle_beta   90.00
_cell.angle_gamma   90.00
#
_symmetry.space_group_name_H-M   'P 1'
#
loop_
_entity.id
_entity.type
_entity.pdbx_description
1 polymer ?
#
loop_
_entity_poly.entity_id
_entity_poly.type
_entity_poly.pdbx_seq_one_letter_code
_entity_poly.pdbx_strand_id
1 'polypeptide(L)'
;MSTELATRALFADALAGRIDRRELLRRAAALGISGPVAAALAQESVRGVLASQEGSPSSTFYSWMLDLHPPILAVGEEQGVTVETAPTENFGFDRFIAEANEENSTWDSYGGVTPFLEMIALVETGTIEPWDPYLPEGLLDDFAPSTRAEGTHDGQFYVWPLLLDICVQAWNADLVEQAGLDPTAAPQTWDEFIENARTVQESGVAPYGLIFDNRDWRSLIPVTHSISTDVYTPDGLFRYDSEPAIEALEIMKRMMELTSADVLSPGSVDALVLADEAVFQSQQAAYYFKYQNAPLRNAAQWPDPSKLMLGKLPAPEGGVGGTVFWDTGAVLFKFGRNKEKAVEFYTALSTDERIWENSVVGDPEEGIFPAGQLPILQSLWTQWGDNPPDWLAANPWAQEIYDSLATASAISPSILAIKQFDTARPEWHKYLSGEVADAKTALTAAMDAVRAEFKRQTGQDAQ
;
A
#
# COMPACT_ATOMS: atom_id res chain seq x y z
N MET A 1 1.44 39.18 -12.57
CA MET A 1 1.77 37.81 -12.11
C MET A 1 1.09 37.66 -10.77
N SER A 2 0.24 36.64 -10.55
CA SER A 2 -0.42 36.48 -9.26
C SER A 2 0.62 36.17 -8.18
N THR A 3 0.36 36.53 -6.92
CA THR A 3 1.26 36.29 -5.78
C THR A 3 1.60 34.80 -5.68
N GLU A 4 0.65 33.93 -6.02
CA GLU A 4 0.82 32.48 -6.04
C GLU A 4 1.86 32.00 -7.08
N LEU A 5 1.80 32.52 -8.31
CA LEU A 5 2.79 32.24 -9.35
C LEU A 5 4.20 32.73 -8.99
N ALA A 6 4.29 33.89 -8.32
CA ALA A 6 5.55 34.43 -7.85
C ALA A 6 6.13 33.60 -6.68
N THR A 7 5.26 33.08 -5.82
CA THR A 7 5.65 32.17 -4.72
C THR A 7 6.17 30.84 -5.27
N ARG A 8 5.47 30.20 -6.18
CA ARG A 8 5.92 28.95 -6.84
C ARG A 8 7.26 29.13 -7.56
N ALA A 9 7.45 30.23 -8.29
CA ALA A 9 8.70 30.52 -8.96
C ALA A 9 9.87 30.74 -7.98
N LEU A 10 9.60 31.41 -6.86
CA LEU A 10 10.59 31.62 -5.81
C LEU A 10 11.09 30.30 -5.21
N PHE A 11 10.16 29.38 -4.91
CA PHE A 11 10.52 28.07 -4.38
C PHE A 11 11.22 27.18 -5.42
N ALA A 12 10.79 27.22 -6.67
CA ALA A 12 11.49 26.52 -7.75
C ALA A 12 12.93 27.01 -7.92
N ASP A 13 13.19 28.32 -7.77
CA ASP A 13 14.55 28.89 -7.83
C ASP A 13 15.40 28.49 -6.63
N ALA A 14 14.79 28.35 -5.45
CA ALA A 14 15.49 27.91 -4.23
C ALA A 14 15.84 26.41 -4.30
N LEU A 15 14.88 25.58 -4.70
CA LEU A 15 15.06 24.13 -4.88
C LEU A 15 16.08 23.80 -5.97
N ALA A 16 16.13 24.61 -7.03
CA ALA A 16 17.12 24.46 -8.09
C ALA A 16 18.51 25.07 -7.75
N GLY A 17 18.72 25.51 -6.49
CA GLY A 17 19.99 26.12 -6.07
C GLY A 17 20.32 27.45 -6.76
N ARG A 18 19.34 28.08 -7.47
CA ARG A 18 19.55 29.33 -8.22
C ARG A 18 19.59 30.57 -7.34
N ILE A 19 19.10 30.44 -6.09
CA ILE A 19 19.17 31.52 -5.08
C ILE A 19 19.61 30.92 -3.75
N ASP A 20 20.42 31.70 -3.00
CA ASP A 20 20.87 31.32 -1.67
C ASP A 20 19.78 31.58 -0.60
N ARG A 21 20.00 31.02 0.60
CA ARG A 21 19.09 31.17 1.75
C ARG A 21 18.74 32.62 2.07
N ARG A 22 19.69 33.52 1.94
CA ARG A 22 19.51 34.95 2.29
C ARG A 22 18.61 35.63 1.26
N GLU A 23 18.80 35.28 -0.01
CA GLU A 23 17.98 35.78 -1.13
C GLU A 23 16.57 35.17 -1.08
N LEU A 24 16.43 33.88 -0.74
CA LEU A 24 15.12 33.24 -0.53
C LEU A 24 14.33 33.95 0.56
N LEU A 25 14.91 34.15 1.74
CA LEU A 25 14.26 34.85 2.86
C LEU A 25 13.89 36.29 2.51
N ARG A 26 14.73 36.99 1.77
CA ARG A 26 14.45 38.35 1.31
C ARG A 26 13.26 38.42 0.35
N ARG A 27 13.20 37.50 -0.64
CA ARG A 27 12.13 37.46 -1.63
C ARG A 27 10.82 36.92 -1.01
N ALA A 28 10.89 35.98 -0.10
CA ALA A 28 9.75 35.48 0.65
C ALA A 28 9.09 36.59 1.48
N ALA A 29 9.89 37.40 2.19
CA ALA A 29 9.41 38.55 2.92
C ALA A 29 8.71 39.58 2.02
N ALA A 30 9.26 39.81 0.82
CA ALA A 30 8.67 40.72 -0.18
C ALA A 30 7.32 40.20 -0.74
N LEU A 31 7.07 38.88 -0.67
CA LEU A 31 5.82 38.24 -1.05
C LEU A 31 4.84 38.07 0.12
N GLY A 32 5.19 38.55 1.32
CA GLY A 32 4.34 38.48 2.52
C GLY A 32 4.34 37.09 3.19
N ILE A 33 5.28 36.22 2.87
CA ILE A 33 5.42 34.92 3.51
C ILE A 33 6.02 35.11 4.90
N SER A 34 5.39 34.54 5.93
CA SER A 34 5.86 34.70 7.31
C SER A 34 7.26 34.14 7.53
N GLY A 35 8.06 34.82 8.35
CA GLY A 35 9.45 34.45 8.63
C GLY A 35 9.66 33.00 9.07
N PRO A 36 8.83 32.44 9.97
CA PRO A 36 8.93 31.04 10.38
C PRO A 36 8.70 30.04 9.24
N VAL A 37 7.73 30.28 8.37
CA VAL A 37 7.44 29.41 7.20
C VAL A 37 8.58 29.51 6.18
N ALA A 38 9.06 30.70 5.87
CA ALA A 38 10.20 30.88 4.98
C ALA A 38 11.49 30.30 5.56
N ALA A 39 11.65 30.31 6.89
CA ALA A 39 12.81 29.73 7.56
C ALA A 39 12.78 28.19 7.59
N ALA A 40 11.60 27.58 7.80
CA ALA A 40 11.42 26.14 7.74
C ALA A 40 11.73 25.61 6.33
N LEU A 41 11.14 26.21 5.31
CA LEU A 41 11.38 25.87 3.90
C LEU A 41 12.84 26.11 3.46
N ALA A 42 13.49 27.15 3.99
CA ALA A 42 14.91 27.39 3.74
C ALA A 42 15.82 26.37 4.47
N GLN A 43 15.35 25.77 5.55
CA GLN A 43 16.10 24.77 6.31
C GLN A 43 15.99 23.40 5.62
N GLU A 44 14.84 23.06 5.08
CA GLU A 44 14.64 21.84 4.28
C GLU A 44 15.39 21.88 2.95
N SER A 45 15.29 23.00 2.20
CA SER A 45 16.01 23.15 0.94
C SER A 45 17.53 23.17 1.11
N VAL A 46 18.05 23.73 2.22
CA VAL A 46 19.49 23.73 2.50
C VAL A 46 19.99 22.35 2.94
N ARG A 47 19.19 21.57 3.68
CA ARG A 47 19.58 20.19 4.04
C ARG A 47 19.68 19.30 2.80
N GLY A 48 18.68 19.30 1.91
CA GLY A 48 18.71 18.54 0.68
C GLY A 48 19.87 18.90 -0.25
N VAL A 49 20.16 20.21 -0.42
CA VAL A 49 21.27 20.68 -1.26
C VAL A 49 22.64 20.35 -0.64
N LEU A 50 22.77 20.35 0.68
CA LEU A 50 24.05 20.01 1.34
C LEU A 50 24.33 18.51 1.30
N ALA A 51 23.31 17.66 1.47
CA ALA A 51 23.43 16.20 1.35
C ALA A 51 23.82 15.80 -0.09
N SER A 52 23.24 16.44 -1.10
CA SER A 52 23.55 16.17 -2.51
C SER A 52 24.92 16.68 -2.98
N GLN A 53 25.52 17.67 -2.30
CA GLN A 53 26.82 18.24 -2.71
C GLN A 53 28.04 17.44 -2.25
N GLU A 54 27.95 16.59 -1.23
CA GLU A 54 29.10 15.90 -0.63
C GLU A 54 29.14 14.39 -0.89
N GLY A 55 28.18 13.81 -1.62
CA GLY A 55 28.12 12.35 -1.85
C GLY A 55 27.85 11.55 -0.56
N SER A 56 27.26 12.19 0.45
CA SER A 56 26.82 11.50 1.68
C SER A 56 25.65 10.55 1.38
N PRO A 57 25.61 9.37 2.03
CA PRO A 57 24.53 8.42 1.84
C PRO A 57 23.18 9.04 2.14
N SER A 58 22.20 8.82 1.26
CA SER A 58 20.86 9.40 1.40
C SER A 58 19.77 8.50 0.81
N SER A 59 18.62 8.51 1.47
CA SER A 59 17.41 7.84 1.01
C SER A 59 16.21 8.76 1.11
N THR A 60 15.29 8.66 0.19
CA THR A 60 14.04 9.39 0.27
C THR A 60 12.87 8.43 0.47
N PHE A 61 11.84 8.87 1.19
CA PHE A 61 10.70 8.02 1.53
C PHE A 61 9.39 8.72 1.20
N TYR A 62 8.41 7.96 0.80
CA TYR A 62 7.06 8.46 0.70
C TYR A 62 6.58 8.99 2.06
N SER A 63 5.92 10.14 2.08
CA SER A 63 5.60 10.87 3.32
C SER A 63 4.90 10.03 4.37
N TRP A 64 3.88 9.25 3.97
CA TRP A 64 3.12 8.44 4.91
C TRP A 64 3.96 7.35 5.61
N MET A 65 5.04 6.86 4.98
CA MET A 65 5.93 5.89 5.63
C MET A 65 6.66 6.52 6.82
N LEU A 66 7.11 7.76 6.68
CA LEU A 66 7.77 8.48 7.78
C LEU A 66 6.77 8.88 8.87
N ASP A 67 5.53 9.23 8.48
CA ASP A 67 4.47 9.60 9.41
C ASP A 67 3.99 8.40 10.26
N LEU A 68 3.89 7.20 9.65
CA LEU A 68 3.45 5.99 10.34
C LEU A 68 4.59 5.18 10.95
N HIS A 69 5.82 5.36 10.47
CA HIS A 69 7.01 4.64 10.94
C HIS A 69 8.16 5.60 11.30
N PRO A 70 8.00 6.50 12.28
CA PRO A 70 9.06 7.42 12.70
C PRO A 70 10.41 6.77 13.03
N PRO A 71 10.49 5.49 13.52
CA PRO A 71 11.76 4.84 13.73
C PRO A 71 12.67 4.76 12.50
N ILE A 72 12.14 4.86 11.27
CA ILE A 72 12.94 4.94 10.03
C ILE A 72 13.96 6.10 10.11
N LEU A 73 13.54 7.25 10.65
CA LEU A 73 14.42 8.40 10.81
C LEU A 73 15.57 8.12 11.79
N ALA A 74 15.27 7.46 12.91
CA ALA A 74 16.26 7.10 13.92
C ALA A 74 17.28 6.09 13.37
N VAL A 75 16.82 5.06 12.64
CA VAL A 75 17.72 4.10 11.97
C VAL A 75 18.59 4.81 10.94
N GLY A 76 18.05 5.77 10.17
CA GLY A 76 18.81 6.60 9.24
C GLY A 76 19.95 7.33 9.93
N GLU A 77 19.68 8.00 11.06
CA GLU A 77 20.70 8.71 11.84
C GLU A 77 21.78 7.74 12.37
N GLU A 78 21.37 6.61 12.95
CA GLU A 78 22.28 5.58 13.47
C GLU A 78 23.17 4.97 12.38
N GLN A 79 22.64 4.82 11.18
CA GLN A 79 23.36 4.30 10.01
C GLN A 79 24.16 5.41 9.26
N GLY A 80 24.04 6.66 9.63
CA GLY A 80 24.67 7.77 8.91
C GLY A 80 24.09 8.00 7.51
N VAL A 81 22.81 7.70 7.31
CA VAL A 81 22.05 7.92 6.08
C VAL A 81 21.08 9.07 6.30
N THR A 82 21.15 10.07 5.42
CA THR A 82 20.18 11.17 5.44
C THR A 82 18.85 10.67 4.90
N VAL A 83 17.81 10.71 5.71
CA VAL A 83 16.45 10.33 5.31
C VAL A 83 15.61 11.57 5.08
N GLU A 84 14.97 11.66 3.91
CA GLU A 84 14.17 12.81 3.50
C GLU A 84 12.79 12.37 2.98
N THR A 85 11.79 13.25 3.08
CA THR A 85 10.50 13.02 2.44
C THR A 85 10.63 13.16 0.93
N ALA A 86 10.10 12.21 0.18
CA ALA A 86 10.11 12.22 -1.27
C ALA A 86 9.32 13.43 -1.81
N PRO A 87 9.81 14.07 -2.87
CA PRO A 87 9.11 15.20 -3.51
C PRO A 87 7.94 14.76 -4.39
N THR A 88 7.49 13.54 -4.23
CA THR A 88 6.45 12.91 -5.05
C THR A 88 5.18 12.73 -4.23
N GLU A 89 4.04 12.92 -4.88
CA GLU A 89 2.73 12.59 -4.33
C GLU A 89 2.04 11.58 -5.26
N ASN A 90 1.29 10.64 -4.71
CA ASN A 90 0.37 9.76 -5.44
C ASN A 90 0.99 9.08 -6.68
N PHE A 91 2.05 8.30 -6.51
CA PHE A 91 2.68 7.51 -7.59
C PHE A 91 3.31 8.36 -8.71
N GLY A 92 3.78 9.56 -8.39
CA GLY A 92 4.46 10.44 -9.34
C GLY A 92 5.98 10.30 -9.30
N PHE A 93 6.60 9.86 -10.41
CA PHE A 93 8.06 9.65 -10.51
C PHE A 93 8.74 10.60 -11.48
N ASP A 94 8.05 11.62 -11.96
CA ASP A 94 8.55 12.52 -13.01
C ASP A 94 9.92 13.09 -12.67
N ARG A 95 10.16 13.43 -11.40
CA ARG A 95 11.45 13.95 -10.96
C ARG A 95 12.54 12.89 -11.01
N PHE A 96 12.27 11.68 -10.51
CA PHE A 96 13.26 10.59 -10.52
C PHE A 96 13.63 10.19 -11.94
N ILE A 97 12.64 10.12 -12.84
CA ILE A 97 12.83 9.85 -14.26
C ILE A 97 13.63 10.97 -14.93
N ALA A 98 13.33 12.24 -14.62
CA ALA A 98 14.07 13.37 -15.16
C ALA A 98 15.54 13.37 -14.72
N GLU A 99 15.83 13.11 -13.43
CA GLU A 99 17.18 12.97 -12.92
C GLU A 99 17.93 11.82 -13.59
N ALA A 100 17.28 10.65 -13.76
CA ALA A 100 17.87 9.50 -14.42
C ALA A 100 18.21 9.77 -15.91
N ASN A 101 17.36 10.52 -16.62
CA ASN A 101 17.64 10.96 -18.00
C ASN A 101 18.86 11.89 -18.11
N GLU A 102 19.23 12.57 -17.02
CA GLU A 102 20.42 13.40 -16.91
C GLU A 102 21.62 12.62 -16.34
N GLU A 103 21.54 11.30 -16.23
CA GLU A 103 22.53 10.41 -15.62
C GLU A 103 22.90 10.83 -14.19
N ASN A 104 21.91 11.25 -13.42
CA ASN A 104 22.06 11.74 -12.05
C ASN A 104 20.97 11.19 -11.14
N SER A 105 21.23 11.21 -9.84
CA SER A 105 20.23 11.01 -8.78
C SER A 105 20.59 11.87 -7.57
N THR A 106 19.58 12.50 -7.01
CA THR A 106 19.71 13.27 -5.76
C THR A 106 19.91 12.33 -4.57
N TRP A 107 19.29 11.16 -4.59
CA TRP A 107 19.34 10.16 -3.53
C TRP A 107 19.92 8.84 -4.05
N ASP A 108 20.28 7.94 -3.14
CA ASP A 108 20.77 6.62 -3.46
C ASP A 108 19.62 5.62 -3.63
N SER A 109 18.51 5.83 -2.90
CA SER A 109 17.37 4.92 -2.86
C SER A 109 16.05 5.64 -2.56
N TYR A 110 14.94 4.98 -2.86
CA TYR A 110 13.59 5.45 -2.54
C TYR A 110 12.78 4.33 -1.88
N GLY A 111 12.23 4.62 -0.70
CA GLY A 111 11.27 3.76 0.00
C GLY A 111 9.83 4.27 -0.20
N GLY A 112 8.95 3.36 -0.64
CA GLY A 112 7.56 3.69 -0.89
C GLY A 112 6.99 3.10 -2.18
N VAL A 113 7.75 2.26 -2.88
CA VAL A 113 7.30 1.61 -4.12
C VAL A 113 6.33 0.47 -3.82
N THR A 114 5.20 0.48 -4.50
CA THR A 114 4.30 -0.67 -4.58
C THR A 114 4.59 -1.40 -5.90
N PRO A 115 5.15 -2.63 -5.86
CA PRO A 115 5.72 -3.27 -7.07
C PRO A 115 4.76 -3.35 -8.25
N PHE A 116 3.52 -3.82 -8.03
CA PHE A 116 2.55 -4.00 -9.12
C PHE A 116 2.07 -2.69 -9.76
N LEU A 117 2.25 -1.54 -9.08
CA LEU A 117 1.86 -0.22 -9.60
C LEU A 117 3.01 0.53 -10.27
N GLU A 118 4.27 0.25 -9.87
CA GLU A 118 5.33 1.25 -10.07
C GLU A 118 6.62 0.66 -10.63
N MET A 119 6.94 -0.60 -10.29
CA MET A 119 8.23 -1.20 -10.60
C MET A 119 8.54 -1.19 -12.10
N ILE A 120 7.60 -1.63 -12.94
CA ILE A 120 7.84 -1.74 -14.39
C ILE A 120 8.19 -0.38 -15.01
N ALA A 121 7.47 0.68 -14.63
CA ALA A 121 7.72 2.01 -15.16
C ALA A 121 9.11 2.54 -14.78
N LEU A 122 9.57 2.27 -13.56
CA LEU A 122 10.89 2.67 -13.08
C LEU A 122 12.02 1.86 -13.74
N VAL A 123 11.79 0.57 -14.01
CA VAL A 123 12.74 -0.28 -14.76
C VAL A 123 12.84 0.16 -16.22
N GLU A 124 11.72 0.28 -16.91
CA GLU A 124 11.65 0.65 -18.33
C GLU A 124 12.24 2.02 -18.64
N THR A 125 12.13 2.95 -17.71
CA THR A 125 12.73 4.29 -17.83
C THR A 125 14.22 4.32 -17.44
N GLY A 126 14.78 3.19 -16.99
CA GLY A 126 16.16 3.13 -16.51
C GLY A 126 16.46 3.99 -15.28
N THR A 127 15.43 4.26 -14.48
CA THR A 127 15.51 5.07 -13.26
C THR A 127 16.18 4.30 -12.12
N ILE A 128 15.91 3.00 -12.05
CA ILE A 128 16.39 2.11 -10.99
C ILE A 128 17.28 1.01 -11.56
N GLU A 129 18.05 0.39 -10.69
CA GLU A 129 18.84 -0.79 -11.00
C GLU A 129 18.61 -1.90 -9.99
N PRO A 130 18.94 -3.18 -10.32
CA PRO A 130 18.71 -4.28 -9.41
C PRO A 130 19.61 -4.22 -8.18
N TRP A 131 19.13 -4.75 -7.07
CA TRP A 131 19.89 -4.89 -5.82
C TRP A 131 20.93 -6.01 -5.86
N ASP A 132 20.74 -7.02 -6.75
CA ASP A 132 21.53 -8.26 -6.78
C ASP A 132 23.05 -8.06 -6.67
N PRO A 133 23.69 -7.09 -7.36
CA PRO A 133 25.14 -6.93 -7.30
C PRO A 133 25.69 -6.51 -5.93
N TYR A 134 24.83 -6.00 -5.06
CA TYR A 134 25.20 -5.37 -3.78
C TYR A 134 24.76 -6.18 -2.57
N LEU A 135 23.90 -7.21 -2.76
CA LEU A 135 23.31 -7.95 -1.66
C LEU A 135 24.33 -8.87 -0.97
N PRO A 136 24.33 -8.96 0.35
CA PRO A 136 25.05 -9.99 1.09
C PRO A 136 24.59 -11.40 0.68
N GLU A 137 25.50 -12.35 0.73
CA GLU A 137 25.19 -13.77 0.48
C GLU A 137 24.09 -14.26 1.44
N GLY A 138 23.05 -14.90 0.90
CA GLY A 138 21.95 -15.49 1.65
C GLY A 138 20.81 -14.53 1.99
N LEU A 139 20.95 -13.22 1.84
CA LEU A 139 19.89 -12.28 2.18
C LEU A 139 18.64 -12.44 1.30
N LEU A 140 18.82 -12.70 0.00
CA LEU A 140 17.70 -12.97 -0.90
C LEU A 140 16.89 -14.22 -0.51
N ASP A 141 17.53 -15.20 0.11
CA ASP A 141 16.86 -16.43 0.56
C ASP A 141 16.15 -16.23 1.91
N ASP A 142 16.43 -15.16 2.62
CA ASP A 142 15.75 -14.78 3.87
C ASP A 142 14.42 -14.07 3.63
N PHE A 143 14.22 -13.45 2.47
CA PHE A 143 12.90 -12.94 2.10
C PHE A 143 11.91 -14.09 1.86
N ALA A 144 10.65 -13.90 2.26
CA ALA A 144 9.61 -14.85 1.91
C ALA A 144 9.56 -15.03 0.37
N PRO A 145 9.47 -16.28 -0.15
CA PRO A 145 9.58 -16.52 -1.60
C PRO A 145 8.60 -15.72 -2.45
N SER A 146 7.38 -15.50 -1.95
CA SER A 146 6.33 -14.73 -2.64
C SER A 146 6.67 -13.25 -2.73
N THR A 147 7.20 -12.65 -1.66
CA THR A 147 7.57 -11.23 -1.63
C THR A 147 8.82 -10.95 -2.47
N ARG A 148 9.79 -11.87 -2.43
CA ARG A 148 10.93 -11.82 -3.35
C ARG A 148 10.48 -11.88 -4.82
N ALA A 149 9.53 -12.76 -5.14
CA ALA A 149 9.00 -12.87 -6.49
C ALA A 149 8.29 -11.59 -6.95
N GLU A 150 7.53 -10.91 -6.07
CA GLU A 150 6.87 -9.64 -6.36
C GLU A 150 7.88 -8.54 -6.73
N GLY A 151 9.03 -8.48 -6.04
CA GLY A 151 10.09 -7.49 -6.28
C GLY A 151 11.03 -7.84 -7.45
N THR A 152 10.80 -8.97 -8.16
CA THR A 152 11.68 -9.48 -9.21
C THR A 152 11.06 -9.23 -10.59
N HIS A 153 11.85 -8.69 -11.52
CA HIS A 153 11.50 -8.51 -12.93
C HIS A 153 12.63 -9.02 -13.81
N ASP A 154 12.32 -9.82 -14.84
CA ASP A 154 13.29 -10.46 -15.75
C ASP A 154 14.46 -11.18 -15.04
N GLY A 155 14.15 -11.80 -13.89
CA GLY A 155 15.11 -12.54 -13.08
C GLY A 155 16.07 -11.69 -12.26
N GLN A 156 15.86 -10.39 -12.19
CA GLN A 156 16.63 -9.44 -11.38
C GLN A 156 15.74 -8.84 -10.27
N PHE A 157 16.30 -8.62 -9.10
CA PHE A 157 15.60 -8.14 -7.91
C PHE A 157 15.67 -6.62 -7.80
N TYR A 158 14.56 -5.94 -8.10
CA TYR A 158 14.49 -4.48 -8.16
C TYR A 158 13.86 -3.84 -6.94
N VAL A 159 12.91 -4.51 -6.28
CA VAL A 159 12.22 -3.93 -5.13
C VAL A 159 12.55 -4.74 -3.89
N TRP A 160 13.24 -4.09 -2.96
CA TRP A 160 13.50 -4.62 -1.62
C TRP A 160 12.18 -4.58 -0.84
N PRO A 161 11.59 -5.72 -0.48
CA PRO A 161 10.37 -5.73 0.29
C PRO A 161 10.63 -5.20 1.70
N LEU A 162 9.79 -4.30 2.18
CA LEU A 162 10.00 -3.65 3.48
C LEU A 162 8.77 -3.76 4.40
N LEU A 163 7.60 -3.37 3.93
CA LEU A 163 6.37 -3.32 4.72
C LEU A 163 5.30 -4.19 4.06
N LEU A 164 4.97 -5.32 4.71
CA LEU A 164 4.01 -6.29 4.19
C LEU A 164 2.58 -5.91 4.55
N ASP A 165 1.74 -5.77 3.53
CA ASP A 165 0.29 -5.65 3.63
C ASP A 165 -0.39 -6.90 3.04
N ILE A 166 -1.34 -7.49 3.79
CA ILE A 166 -2.12 -8.65 3.36
C ILE A 166 -3.61 -8.33 3.47
N CYS A 167 -4.39 -8.69 2.47
CA CYS A 167 -5.84 -8.54 2.54
C CYS A 167 -6.43 -9.59 3.48
N VAL A 168 -7.19 -9.12 4.46
CA VAL A 168 -7.77 -9.90 5.57
C VAL A 168 -9.25 -9.58 5.72
N GLN A 169 -9.98 -10.42 6.46
CA GLN A 169 -11.25 -10.01 7.04
C GLN A 169 -11.02 -9.39 8.43
N ALA A 170 -11.90 -8.47 8.78
CA ALA A 170 -11.93 -7.82 10.08
C ALA A 170 -13.37 -7.71 10.58
N TRP A 171 -13.57 -7.73 11.90
CA TRP A 171 -14.91 -7.50 12.46
C TRP A 171 -14.85 -6.85 13.83
N ASN A 172 -15.96 -6.19 14.19
CA ASN A 172 -16.16 -5.62 15.50
C ASN A 172 -16.84 -6.66 16.40
N ALA A 173 -16.10 -7.21 17.35
CA ALA A 173 -16.57 -8.27 18.25
C ALA A 173 -17.81 -7.87 19.04
N ASP A 174 -17.92 -6.61 19.50
CA ASP A 174 -19.10 -6.14 20.27
C ASP A 174 -20.38 -6.13 19.43
N LEU A 175 -20.31 -5.69 18.16
CA LEU A 175 -21.45 -5.69 17.27
C LEU A 175 -21.89 -7.12 16.91
N VAL A 176 -20.92 -8.01 16.70
CA VAL A 176 -21.16 -9.43 16.41
C VAL A 176 -21.81 -10.13 17.62
N GLU A 177 -21.30 -9.92 18.84
CA GLU A 177 -21.88 -10.47 20.08
C GLU A 177 -23.29 -9.94 20.35
N GLN A 178 -23.52 -8.63 20.17
CA GLN A 178 -24.85 -8.02 20.33
C GLN A 178 -25.88 -8.58 19.32
N ALA A 179 -25.44 -9.01 18.15
CA ALA A 179 -26.28 -9.67 17.16
C ALA A 179 -26.54 -11.17 17.48
N GLY A 180 -25.96 -11.70 18.58
CA GLY A 180 -26.13 -13.08 19.02
C GLY A 180 -25.21 -14.09 18.32
N LEU A 181 -24.17 -13.63 17.64
CA LEU A 181 -23.15 -14.45 17.00
C LEU A 181 -21.93 -14.64 17.93
N ASP A 182 -21.11 -15.64 17.65
CA ASP A 182 -19.83 -15.83 18.36
C ASP A 182 -18.82 -14.77 17.90
N PRO A 183 -18.41 -13.84 18.78
CA PRO A 183 -17.47 -12.77 18.42
C PRO A 183 -16.05 -13.26 18.14
N THR A 184 -15.71 -14.49 18.50
CA THR A 184 -14.36 -15.07 18.34
C THR A 184 -14.25 -15.97 17.11
N ALA A 185 -15.38 -16.32 16.48
CA ALA A 185 -15.42 -17.20 15.32
C ALA A 185 -15.25 -16.41 14.03
N ALA A 186 -14.09 -16.55 13.38
CA ALA A 186 -13.85 -15.99 12.06
C ALA A 186 -14.69 -16.75 10.99
N PRO A 187 -15.51 -16.08 10.16
CA PRO A 187 -16.14 -16.71 8.99
C PRO A 187 -15.10 -17.38 8.08
N GLN A 188 -15.32 -18.64 7.74
CA GLN A 188 -14.39 -19.42 6.92
C GLN A 188 -14.75 -19.34 5.44
N THR A 189 -16.03 -19.10 5.14
CA THR A 189 -16.53 -19.00 3.76
C THR A 189 -17.18 -17.63 3.51
N TRP A 190 -17.23 -17.23 2.23
CA TRP A 190 -17.97 -16.03 1.84
C TRP A 190 -19.45 -16.12 2.16
N ASP A 191 -20.02 -17.34 2.14
CA ASP A 191 -21.40 -17.55 2.54
C ASP A 191 -21.62 -17.28 4.03
N GLU A 192 -20.72 -17.79 4.89
CA GLU A 192 -20.76 -17.49 6.33
C GLU A 192 -20.53 -16.00 6.60
N PHE A 193 -19.58 -15.36 5.92
CA PHE A 193 -19.29 -13.94 6.05
C PHE A 193 -20.52 -13.09 5.72
N ILE A 194 -21.19 -13.39 4.61
CA ILE A 194 -22.41 -12.70 4.16
C ILE A 194 -23.59 -12.97 5.11
N GLU A 195 -23.77 -14.20 5.57
CA GLU A 195 -24.87 -14.55 6.48
C GLU A 195 -24.69 -13.92 7.88
N ASN A 196 -23.47 -13.93 8.40
CA ASN A 196 -23.18 -13.25 9.65
C ASN A 196 -23.41 -11.73 9.54
N ALA A 197 -22.96 -11.11 8.44
CA ALA A 197 -23.22 -9.71 8.16
C ALA A 197 -24.73 -9.42 8.05
N ARG A 198 -25.51 -10.30 7.41
CA ARG A 198 -26.98 -10.20 7.34
C ARG A 198 -27.61 -10.25 8.72
N THR A 199 -27.17 -11.21 9.54
CA THR A 199 -27.66 -11.34 10.93
C THR A 199 -27.42 -10.07 11.74
N VAL A 200 -26.25 -9.46 11.62
CA VAL A 200 -25.97 -8.17 12.29
C VAL A 200 -26.90 -7.08 11.80
N GLN A 201 -27.06 -6.92 10.51
CA GLN A 201 -27.94 -5.86 9.96
C GLN A 201 -29.41 -6.07 10.35
N GLU A 202 -29.92 -7.28 10.25
CA GLU A 202 -31.32 -7.62 10.60
C GLU A 202 -31.61 -7.47 12.10
N SER A 203 -30.61 -7.69 12.97
CA SER A 203 -30.75 -7.43 14.41
C SER A 203 -30.89 -5.93 14.75
N GLY A 204 -30.53 -5.05 13.82
CA GLY A 204 -30.56 -3.60 14.02
C GLY A 204 -29.42 -3.05 14.88
N VAL A 205 -28.41 -3.86 15.21
CA VAL A 205 -27.23 -3.47 15.99
C VAL A 205 -26.36 -2.49 15.21
N ALA A 206 -26.21 -2.67 13.90
CA ALA A 206 -25.54 -1.75 13.00
C ALA A 206 -26.38 -1.49 11.74
N PRO A 207 -26.30 -0.30 11.13
CA PRO A 207 -27.03 0.00 9.91
C PRO A 207 -26.58 -0.84 8.72
N TYR A 208 -25.33 -1.27 8.70
CA TYR A 208 -24.74 -2.13 7.68
C TYR A 208 -24.16 -3.39 8.29
N GLY A 209 -24.37 -4.54 7.63
CA GLY A 209 -23.77 -5.79 8.06
C GLY A 209 -22.26 -5.79 7.77
N LEU A 210 -21.87 -5.27 6.62
CA LEU A 210 -20.48 -5.22 6.16
C LEU A 210 -20.18 -3.96 5.36
N ILE A 211 -18.88 -3.72 5.15
CA ILE A 211 -18.34 -2.72 4.23
C ILE A 211 -17.12 -3.26 3.49
N PHE A 212 -16.78 -2.73 2.33
CA PHE A 212 -15.58 -3.06 1.55
C PHE A 212 -15.11 -1.88 0.72
N ASP A 213 -13.86 -1.90 0.25
CA ASP A 213 -13.29 -0.89 -0.65
C ASP A 213 -13.77 -1.12 -2.10
N ASN A 214 -13.97 -0.08 -2.86
CA ASN A 214 -14.47 -0.15 -4.24
C ASN A 214 -13.37 -0.28 -5.31
N ARG A 215 -12.12 -0.40 -4.90
CA ARG A 215 -10.98 -0.54 -5.83
C ARG A 215 -10.66 -2.01 -6.08
N ASP A 216 -10.32 -2.30 -7.31
CA ASP A 216 -10.06 -3.65 -7.81
C ASP A 216 -9.10 -4.43 -6.91
N TRP A 217 -7.92 -3.86 -6.62
CA TRP A 217 -6.87 -4.52 -5.83
C TRP A 217 -7.19 -4.66 -4.34
N ARG A 218 -8.26 -4.05 -3.85
CA ARG A 218 -8.69 -4.09 -2.45
C ARG A 218 -9.98 -4.87 -2.23
N SER A 219 -10.66 -5.28 -3.31
CA SER A 219 -11.92 -6.01 -3.22
C SER A 219 -12.06 -7.11 -4.27
N LEU A 220 -12.30 -6.78 -5.54
CA LEU A 220 -12.53 -7.80 -6.58
C LEU A 220 -11.38 -8.79 -6.70
N ILE A 221 -10.12 -8.30 -6.73
CA ILE A 221 -8.95 -9.16 -6.86
C ILE A 221 -8.73 -10.04 -5.62
N PRO A 222 -8.77 -9.54 -4.36
CA PRO A 222 -8.72 -10.40 -3.19
C PRO A 222 -9.80 -11.49 -3.16
N VAL A 223 -11.05 -11.15 -3.48
CA VAL A 223 -12.13 -12.15 -3.56
C VAL A 223 -11.83 -13.16 -4.68
N THR A 224 -11.34 -12.73 -5.83
CA THR A 224 -10.92 -13.62 -6.92
C THR A 224 -9.78 -14.55 -6.50
N HIS A 225 -8.76 -14.03 -5.79
CA HIS A 225 -7.62 -14.83 -5.32
C HIS A 225 -8.03 -15.89 -4.29
N SER A 226 -9.11 -15.67 -3.54
CA SER A 226 -9.65 -16.71 -2.64
C SER A 226 -10.19 -17.92 -3.42
N ILE A 227 -10.55 -17.74 -4.70
CA ILE A 227 -11.06 -18.77 -5.61
C ILE A 227 -9.90 -19.38 -6.41
N SER A 228 -9.11 -18.54 -7.06
CA SER A 228 -7.96 -18.94 -7.90
C SER A 228 -6.94 -17.79 -8.00
N THR A 229 -5.67 -18.14 -8.02
CA THR A 229 -4.56 -17.19 -8.25
C THR A 229 -4.05 -17.20 -9.70
N ASP A 230 -4.53 -18.14 -10.56
CA ASP A 230 -4.22 -18.17 -12.00
C ASP A 230 -5.20 -17.27 -12.78
N VAL A 231 -5.04 -15.96 -12.56
CA VAL A 231 -5.97 -14.93 -13.06
C VAL A 231 -5.27 -13.77 -13.75
N TYR A 232 -4.06 -13.98 -14.20
CA TYR A 232 -3.29 -12.95 -14.94
C TYR A 232 -2.90 -13.44 -16.34
N THR A 233 -2.79 -12.49 -17.27
CA THR A 233 -2.23 -12.74 -18.60
C THR A 233 -0.69 -12.72 -18.54
N PRO A 234 0.02 -13.19 -19.59
CA PRO A 234 1.48 -13.05 -19.67
C PRO A 234 1.96 -11.59 -19.59
N ASP A 235 1.14 -10.62 -20.00
CA ASP A 235 1.44 -9.19 -19.89
C ASP A 235 1.13 -8.61 -18.50
N GLY A 236 0.80 -9.45 -17.50
CA GLY A 236 0.46 -9.05 -16.14
C GLY A 236 -0.92 -8.41 -15.98
N LEU A 237 -1.79 -8.47 -17.00
CA LEU A 237 -3.13 -7.94 -16.88
C LEU A 237 -4.03 -8.88 -16.08
N PHE A 238 -4.83 -8.35 -15.15
CA PHE A 238 -5.84 -9.12 -14.47
C PHE A 238 -6.93 -9.55 -15.45
N ARG A 239 -7.23 -10.85 -15.47
CA ARG A 239 -8.21 -11.46 -16.38
C ARG A 239 -9.63 -11.27 -15.84
N TYR A 240 -10.19 -10.08 -16.05
CA TYR A 240 -11.55 -9.74 -15.63
C TYR A 240 -12.59 -10.74 -16.19
N ASP A 241 -12.39 -11.22 -17.41
CA ASP A 241 -13.29 -12.16 -18.10
C ASP A 241 -13.11 -13.63 -17.66
N SER A 242 -12.29 -13.91 -16.64
CA SER A 242 -12.09 -15.26 -16.12
C SER A 242 -13.28 -15.74 -15.27
N GLU A 243 -13.54 -17.05 -15.25
CA GLU A 243 -14.62 -17.62 -14.41
C GLU A 243 -14.42 -17.29 -12.91
N PRO A 244 -13.19 -17.34 -12.31
CA PRO A 244 -12.99 -16.91 -10.93
C PRO A 244 -13.35 -15.44 -10.67
N ALA A 245 -13.07 -14.53 -11.61
CA ALA A 245 -13.44 -13.13 -11.47
C ALA A 245 -14.95 -12.91 -11.56
N ILE A 246 -15.63 -13.67 -12.42
CA ILE A 246 -17.09 -13.65 -12.54
C ILE A 246 -17.73 -14.12 -11.23
N GLU A 247 -17.28 -15.26 -10.67
CA GLU A 247 -17.75 -15.77 -9.38
C GLU A 247 -17.50 -14.78 -8.25
N ALA A 248 -16.31 -14.18 -8.21
CA ALA A 248 -15.97 -13.14 -7.23
C ALA A 248 -16.93 -11.94 -7.30
N LEU A 249 -17.24 -11.46 -8.50
CA LEU A 249 -18.15 -10.34 -8.68
C LEU A 249 -19.60 -10.70 -8.30
N GLU A 250 -20.03 -11.94 -8.49
CA GLU A 250 -21.33 -12.45 -8.02
C GLU A 250 -21.40 -12.53 -6.49
N ILE A 251 -20.32 -12.97 -5.82
CA ILE A 251 -20.18 -12.90 -4.36
C ILE A 251 -20.31 -11.44 -3.88
N MET A 252 -19.59 -10.52 -4.49
CA MET A 252 -19.65 -9.09 -4.13
C MET A 252 -21.04 -8.48 -4.38
N LYS A 253 -21.75 -8.93 -5.40
CA LYS A 253 -23.15 -8.48 -5.65
C LYS A 253 -24.08 -8.79 -4.48
N ARG A 254 -23.92 -9.96 -3.86
CA ARG A 254 -24.69 -10.35 -2.67
C ARG A 254 -24.39 -9.47 -1.46
N MET A 255 -23.16 -8.94 -1.38
CA MET A 255 -22.73 -8.02 -0.32
C MET A 255 -23.38 -6.63 -0.47
N MET A 256 -23.77 -6.22 -1.68
CA MET A 256 -24.37 -4.91 -1.94
C MET A 256 -25.68 -4.66 -1.19
N GLU A 257 -26.41 -5.72 -0.78
CA GLU A 257 -27.62 -5.60 0.04
C GLU A 257 -27.31 -5.28 1.51
N LEU A 258 -26.06 -5.48 1.94
CA LEU A 258 -25.61 -5.42 3.33
C LEU A 258 -24.65 -4.26 3.60
N THR A 259 -24.34 -3.47 2.59
CA THR A 259 -23.38 -2.38 2.64
C THR A 259 -24.00 -1.04 2.28
N SER A 260 -23.27 0.06 2.54
CA SER A 260 -23.67 1.39 2.08
C SER A 260 -23.63 1.47 0.55
N ALA A 261 -24.65 2.06 -0.05
CA ALA A 261 -24.67 2.34 -1.49
C ALA A 261 -23.52 3.29 -1.90
N ASP A 262 -23.03 4.11 -0.97
CA ASP A 262 -21.92 5.04 -1.20
C ASP A 262 -20.58 4.34 -1.45
N VAL A 263 -20.49 3.02 -1.18
CA VAL A 263 -19.29 2.24 -1.47
C VAL A 263 -18.85 2.33 -2.93
N LEU A 264 -19.81 2.48 -3.87
CA LEU A 264 -19.52 2.61 -5.31
C LEU A 264 -19.25 4.07 -5.74
N SER A 265 -19.35 5.04 -4.84
CA SER A 265 -19.19 6.45 -5.19
C SER A 265 -17.72 6.80 -5.47
N PRO A 266 -17.39 7.44 -6.61
CA PRO A 266 -16.01 7.73 -6.97
C PRO A 266 -15.34 8.84 -6.15
N GLY A 267 -16.08 9.56 -5.30
CA GLY A 267 -15.64 10.81 -4.66
C GLY A 267 -14.92 10.66 -3.32
N SER A 268 -14.67 9.46 -2.83
CA SER A 268 -14.06 9.27 -1.49
C SER A 268 -12.54 9.33 -1.47
N VAL A 269 -11.88 9.53 -2.59
CA VAL A 269 -10.41 9.44 -2.72
C VAL A 269 -9.69 10.69 -2.20
N ASP A 270 -10.38 11.82 -2.09
CA ASP A 270 -9.79 13.10 -1.67
C ASP A 270 -9.79 13.31 -0.14
N ALA A 271 -10.41 12.44 0.61
CA ALA A 271 -10.35 12.47 2.07
C ALA A 271 -9.25 11.52 2.56
N LEU A 272 -8.54 11.91 3.60
CA LEU A 272 -7.57 11.06 4.32
C LEU A 272 -8.19 9.74 4.79
N VAL A 273 -9.51 9.70 4.92
CA VAL A 273 -10.32 8.53 5.27
C VAL A 273 -11.24 8.22 4.09
N LEU A 274 -11.09 7.03 3.50
CA LEU A 274 -11.95 6.53 2.42
C LEU A 274 -13.37 6.28 2.96
N ALA A 275 -14.38 6.25 2.08
CA ALA A 275 -15.78 6.08 2.51
C ALA A 275 -16.01 4.77 3.28
N ASP A 276 -15.37 3.68 2.86
CA ASP A 276 -15.42 2.39 3.53
C ASP A 276 -14.76 2.46 4.93
N GLU A 277 -13.62 3.11 5.03
CA GLU A 277 -12.91 3.30 6.29
C GLU A 277 -13.72 4.15 7.28
N ALA A 278 -14.35 5.21 6.82
CA ALA A 278 -15.20 6.06 7.67
C ALA A 278 -16.40 5.29 8.26
N VAL A 279 -17.02 4.41 7.47
CA VAL A 279 -18.12 3.55 7.91
C VAL A 279 -17.64 2.55 8.96
N PHE A 280 -16.49 1.89 8.76
CA PHE A 280 -15.95 0.95 9.73
C PHE A 280 -15.44 1.66 10.99
N GLN A 281 -14.73 2.78 10.84
CA GLN A 281 -14.25 3.59 11.95
C GLN A 281 -15.37 4.08 12.87
N SER A 282 -16.51 4.49 12.30
CA SER A 282 -17.68 4.92 13.04
C SER A 282 -18.56 3.79 13.57
N GLN A 283 -18.11 2.53 13.47
CA GLN A 283 -18.80 1.32 13.89
C GLN A 283 -20.21 1.16 13.26
N GLN A 284 -20.38 1.67 12.04
CA GLN A 284 -21.65 1.53 11.31
C GLN A 284 -21.74 0.22 10.52
N ALA A 285 -20.63 -0.53 10.38
CA ALA A 285 -20.58 -1.89 9.83
C ALA A 285 -19.84 -2.80 10.79
N ALA A 286 -20.32 -4.05 10.91
CA ALA A 286 -19.69 -5.04 11.78
C ALA A 286 -18.53 -5.75 11.10
N TYR A 287 -18.65 -6.08 9.81
CA TYR A 287 -17.65 -6.81 9.05
C TYR A 287 -17.01 -5.93 7.98
N TYR A 288 -15.73 -6.19 7.72
CA TYR A 288 -14.91 -5.48 6.75
C TYR A 288 -13.87 -6.43 6.15
N PHE A 289 -13.53 -6.29 4.89
CA PHE A 289 -12.35 -6.93 4.34
C PHE A 289 -11.53 -5.92 3.55
N LYS A 290 -10.25 -5.88 3.85
CA LYS A 290 -9.23 -4.99 3.27
C LYS A 290 -7.86 -5.44 3.75
N TYR A 291 -6.78 -4.80 3.32
CA TYR A 291 -5.47 -5.02 3.91
C TYR A 291 -5.45 -4.58 5.39
N GLN A 292 -4.69 -5.28 6.23
CA GLN A 292 -4.77 -5.22 7.70
C GLN A 292 -4.55 -3.82 8.28
N ASN A 293 -3.78 -2.95 7.61
CA ASN A 293 -3.50 -1.62 8.15
C ASN A 293 -4.78 -0.76 8.27
N ALA A 294 -5.76 -0.94 7.38
CA ALA A 294 -6.97 -0.13 7.39
C ALA A 294 -7.87 -0.42 8.60
N PRO A 295 -8.30 -1.67 8.88
CA PRO A 295 -9.10 -1.94 10.07
C PRO A 295 -8.36 -1.62 11.37
N LEU A 296 -7.04 -1.84 11.46
CA LEU A 296 -6.26 -1.50 12.65
C LEU A 296 -6.28 0.01 12.94
N ARG A 297 -5.96 0.82 11.95
CA ARG A 297 -5.99 2.28 12.07
C ARG A 297 -7.40 2.80 12.43
N ASN A 298 -8.44 2.21 11.85
CA ASN A 298 -9.81 2.60 12.10
C ASN A 298 -10.25 2.22 13.52
N ALA A 299 -9.94 1.00 13.96
CA ALA A 299 -10.30 0.51 15.27
C ALA A 299 -9.51 1.20 16.40
N ALA A 300 -8.30 1.69 16.13
CA ALA A 300 -7.54 2.48 17.10
C ALA A 300 -8.29 3.75 17.56
N GLN A 301 -9.30 4.18 16.81
CA GLN A 301 -10.17 5.31 17.15
C GLN A 301 -11.50 4.89 17.81
N TRP A 302 -11.73 3.60 18.04
CA TRP A 302 -12.89 3.10 18.76
C TRP A 302 -12.80 3.39 20.27
N PRO A 303 -13.92 3.44 20.98
CA PRO A 303 -13.90 3.51 22.44
C PRO A 303 -13.14 2.38 23.11
N ASP A 304 -13.14 1.19 22.48
CA ASP A 304 -12.38 0.02 22.89
C ASP A 304 -11.74 -0.66 21.65
N PRO A 305 -10.48 -0.33 21.32
CA PRO A 305 -9.79 -0.93 20.19
C PRO A 305 -9.60 -2.45 20.29
N SER A 306 -9.64 -3.04 21.50
CA SER A 306 -9.49 -4.48 21.72
C SER A 306 -10.65 -5.31 21.13
N LYS A 307 -11.71 -4.65 20.67
CA LYS A 307 -12.85 -5.27 20.02
C LYS A 307 -12.66 -5.52 18.52
N LEU A 308 -11.54 -5.07 17.96
CA LEU A 308 -11.16 -5.46 16.61
C LEU A 308 -10.70 -6.91 16.61
N MET A 309 -11.29 -7.68 15.73
CA MET A 309 -10.83 -9.02 15.38
C MET A 309 -10.37 -9.03 13.94
N LEU A 310 -9.30 -9.76 13.67
CA LEU A 310 -8.72 -9.98 12.34
C LEU A 310 -8.64 -11.48 12.07
N GLY A 311 -8.74 -11.87 10.80
CA GLY A 311 -8.60 -13.25 10.38
C GLY A 311 -8.29 -13.36 8.89
N LYS A 312 -7.93 -14.57 8.46
CA LYS A 312 -7.72 -14.88 7.05
C LYS A 312 -8.96 -14.55 6.22
N LEU A 313 -8.75 -14.12 4.98
CA LEU A 313 -9.84 -13.85 4.06
C LEU A 313 -10.69 -15.13 3.86
N PRO A 314 -12.04 -15.03 3.86
CA PRO A 314 -12.89 -16.16 3.54
C PRO A 314 -12.64 -16.71 2.13
N ALA A 315 -12.97 -17.97 1.89
CA ALA A 315 -12.92 -18.59 0.57
C ALA A 315 -14.25 -19.29 0.25
N PRO A 316 -14.64 -19.44 -1.01
CA PRO A 316 -15.77 -20.32 -1.34
C PRO A 316 -15.38 -21.78 -1.10
N GLU A 317 -16.38 -22.67 -0.99
CA GLU A 317 -16.15 -24.11 -0.90
C GLU A 317 -15.39 -24.59 -2.15
N GLY A 318 -14.26 -25.25 -1.94
CA GLY A 318 -13.37 -25.70 -3.02
C GLY A 318 -12.43 -24.65 -3.59
N GLY A 319 -12.49 -23.41 -3.11
CA GLY A 319 -11.50 -22.35 -3.44
C GLY A 319 -10.12 -22.64 -2.84
N VAL A 320 -9.10 -21.95 -3.35
CA VAL A 320 -7.71 -22.15 -2.90
C VAL A 320 -7.42 -21.54 -1.53
N GLY A 321 -8.35 -20.73 -1.00
CA GLY A 321 -8.16 -20.03 0.28
C GLY A 321 -7.03 -19.01 0.23
N GLY A 322 -6.74 -18.49 -0.96
CA GLY A 322 -5.70 -17.48 -1.18
C GLY A 322 -6.19 -16.08 -0.83
N THR A 323 -5.25 -15.16 -0.80
CA THR A 323 -5.49 -13.74 -0.65
C THR A 323 -4.49 -12.94 -1.48
N VAL A 324 -4.64 -11.64 -1.48
CA VAL A 324 -3.67 -10.70 -2.05
C VAL A 324 -2.76 -10.17 -0.95
N PHE A 325 -1.47 -10.12 -1.24
CA PHE A 325 -0.54 -9.28 -0.51
C PHE A 325 0.12 -8.30 -1.46
N TRP A 326 0.71 -7.26 -0.91
CA TRP A 326 1.71 -6.43 -1.57
C TRP A 326 2.69 -5.90 -0.55
N ASP A 327 3.88 -5.62 -1.03
CA ASP A 327 4.88 -4.92 -0.26
C ASP A 327 4.88 -3.44 -0.59
N THR A 328 5.09 -2.61 0.42
CA THR A 328 5.63 -1.29 0.18
C THR A 328 7.13 -1.39 0.37
N GLY A 329 7.83 -1.39 -0.73
CA GLY A 329 9.24 -1.70 -0.77
C GLY A 329 10.13 -0.51 -1.12
N ALA A 330 11.41 -0.81 -1.34
CA ALA A 330 12.41 0.17 -1.69
C ALA A 330 13.14 -0.18 -2.98
N VAL A 331 13.53 0.85 -3.73
CA VAL A 331 14.29 0.72 -4.97
C VAL A 331 15.63 1.44 -4.87
N LEU A 332 16.60 0.94 -5.64
CA LEU A 332 17.93 1.50 -5.74
C LEU A 332 18.01 2.36 -7.00
N PHE A 333 18.31 3.65 -6.84
CA PHE A 333 18.46 4.52 -7.99
C PHE A 333 19.73 4.18 -8.78
N LYS A 334 19.61 4.05 -10.10
CA LYS A 334 20.71 3.68 -10.99
C LYS A 334 21.93 4.60 -10.86
N PHE A 335 21.72 5.89 -10.67
CA PHE A 335 22.78 6.89 -10.56
C PHE A 335 23.07 7.34 -9.11
N GLY A 336 22.48 6.66 -8.12
CA GLY A 336 22.86 6.81 -6.71
C GLY A 336 24.32 6.38 -6.50
N ARG A 337 25.01 6.92 -5.53
CA ARG A 337 26.47 6.80 -5.35
C ARG A 337 26.88 5.83 -4.25
N ASN A 338 25.98 5.60 -3.28
CA ASN A 338 26.30 4.87 -2.05
C ASN A 338 25.48 3.57 -1.96
N LYS A 339 25.63 2.67 -2.96
CA LYS A 339 24.82 1.47 -3.11
C LYS A 339 24.94 0.49 -1.93
N GLU A 340 26.18 0.20 -1.53
CA GLU A 340 26.48 -0.69 -0.41
C GLU A 340 25.91 -0.11 0.88
N LYS A 341 25.96 1.21 1.06
CA LYS A 341 25.39 1.86 2.24
C LYS A 341 23.87 1.83 2.25
N ALA A 342 23.23 1.90 1.07
CA ALA A 342 21.80 1.70 0.95
C ALA A 342 21.41 0.27 1.39
N VAL A 343 22.16 -0.75 0.98
CA VAL A 343 21.95 -2.14 1.43
C VAL A 343 22.08 -2.29 2.94
N GLU A 344 23.15 -1.73 3.55
CA GLU A 344 23.32 -1.73 5.00
C GLU A 344 22.13 -1.09 5.71
N PHE A 345 21.67 0.05 5.20
CA PHE A 345 20.53 0.79 5.75
C PHE A 345 19.23 0.00 5.67
N TYR A 346 18.88 -0.57 4.51
CA TYR A 346 17.65 -1.36 4.38
C TYR A 346 17.72 -2.70 5.13
N THR A 347 18.92 -3.29 5.28
CA THR A 347 19.10 -4.44 6.16
C THR A 347 18.81 -4.05 7.62
N ALA A 348 19.32 -2.90 8.08
CA ALA A 348 19.04 -2.39 9.41
C ALA A 348 17.55 -2.10 9.60
N LEU A 349 16.88 -1.45 8.65
CA LEU A 349 15.43 -1.22 8.68
C LEU A 349 14.64 -2.52 8.78
N SER A 350 15.00 -3.53 7.98
CA SER A 350 14.27 -4.80 7.93
C SER A 350 14.41 -5.62 9.23
N THR A 351 15.44 -5.36 10.04
CA THR A 351 15.73 -6.10 11.27
C THR A 351 15.47 -5.32 12.55
N ASP A 352 15.13 -4.03 12.46
CA ASP A 352 14.91 -3.19 13.63
C ASP A 352 13.55 -3.42 14.26
N GLU A 353 13.52 -4.01 15.44
CA GLU A 353 12.29 -4.35 16.16
C GLU A 353 11.42 -3.11 16.47
N ARG A 354 12.03 -1.94 16.65
CA ARG A 354 11.28 -0.69 16.90
C ARG A 354 10.32 -0.34 15.77
N ILE A 355 10.67 -0.68 14.51
CA ILE A 355 9.81 -0.45 13.34
C ILE A 355 8.57 -1.35 13.44
N TRP A 356 8.76 -2.60 13.80
CA TRP A 356 7.68 -3.59 13.86
C TRP A 356 6.78 -3.39 15.08
N GLU A 357 7.34 -3.08 16.23
CA GLU A 357 6.56 -2.68 17.40
C GLU A 357 5.72 -1.46 17.11
N ASN A 358 6.33 -0.39 16.57
CA ASN A 358 5.59 0.81 16.17
C ASN A 358 4.51 0.51 15.12
N SER A 359 4.80 -0.37 14.16
CA SER A 359 3.81 -0.72 13.13
C SER A 359 2.59 -1.43 13.71
N VAL A 360 2.78 -2.35 14.64
CA VAL A 360 1.71 -3.19 15.21
C VAL A 360 0.97 -2.50 16.35
N VAL A 361 1.69 -1.75 17.19
CA VAL A 361 1.13 -1.13 18.39
C VAL A 361 0.78 0.36 18.19
N GLY A 362 1.55 1.06 17.34
CA GLY A 362 1.49 2.51 17.22
C GLY A 362 2.13 3.23 18.40
N ASP A 363 1.98 4.54 18.44
CA ASP A 363 2.30 5.40 19.57
C ASP A 363 1.17 6.41 19.81
N PRO A 364 0.16 6.04 20.62
CA PRO A 364 -0.99 6.92 20.89
C PRO A 364 -0.61 8.23 21.59
N GLU A 365 0.51 8.29 22.31
CA GLU A 365 0.97 9.52 22.99
C GLU A 365 1.45 10.55 21.97
N GLU A 366 2.08 10.09 20.88
CA GLU A 366 2.51 10.92 19.75
C GLU A 366 1.44 11.01 18.64
N GLY A 367 0.30 10.35 18.81
CA GLY A 367 -0.81 10.35 17.84
C GLY A 367 -0.55 9.43 16.63
N ILE A 368 0.34 8.45 16.76
CA ILE A 368 0.68 7.48 15.72
C ILE A 368 -0.22 6.25 15.89
N PHE A 369 -1.08 6.01 14.91
CA PHE A 369 -1.95 4.83 14.90
C PHE A 369 -1.20 3.59 14.38
N PRO A 370 -1.60 2.37 14.83
CA PRO A 370 -1.01 1.15 14.31
C PRO A 370 -1.21 1.05 12.79
N ALA A 371 -0.11 0.86 12.08
CA ALA A 371 -0.11 0.62 10.63
C ALA A 371 -0.36 -0.87 10.31
N GLY A 372 0.04 -1.78 11.21
CA GLY A 372 -0.18 -3.21 11.13
C GLY A 372 0.65 -3.92 10.08
N GLN A 373 1.58 -3.22 9.41
CA GLN A 373 2.47 -3.83 8.44
C GLN A 373 3.49 -4.73 9.13
N LEU A 374 3.81 -5.86 8.50
CA LEU A 374 4.58 -6.93 9.10
C LEU A 374 5.97 -7.05 8.46
N PRO A 375 6.96 -7.55 9.22
CA PRO A 375 8.30 -7.82 8.70
C PRO A 375 8.29 -9.00 7.72
N ILE A 376 9.18 -8.94 6.74
CA ILE A 376 9.23 -9.87 5.62
C ILE A 376 10.31 -10.93 5.78
N LEU A 377 11.36 -10.66 6.58
CA LEU A 377 12.47 -11.59 6.78
C LEU A 377 12.02 -12.83 7.58
N GLN A 378 12.19 -14.02 6.99
CA GLN A 378 11.84 -15.29 7.61
C GLN A 378 12.66 -15.58 8.87
N SER A 379 13.91 -15.10 8.90
CA SER A 379 14.80 -15.24 10.04
C SER A 379 14.26 -14.56 11.31
N LEU A 380 13.60 -13.42 11.20
CA LEU A 380 12.95 -12.74 12.33
C LEU A 380 11.84 -13.60 12.95
N TRP A 381 10.92 -14.11 12.12
CA TRP A 381 9.85 -14.98 12.57
C TRP A 381 10.39 -16.28 13.18
N THR A 382 11.45 -16.83 12.59
CA THR A 382 12.14 -18.01 13.14
C THR A 382 12.82 -17.71 14.49
N GLN A 383 13.45 -16.53 14.59
CA GLN A 383 14.11 -16.09 15.84
C GLN A 383 13.11 -15.90 16.98
N TRP A 384 11.95 -15.31 16.67
CA TRP A 384 10.89 -15.11 17.66
C TRP A 384 10.27 -16.44 18.09
N GLY A 385 9.96 -17.33 17.16
CA GLY A 385 9.52 -18.71 17.41
C GLY A 385 8.59 -18.85 18.60
N ASP A 386 9.00 -19.71 19.57
CA ASP A 386 8.24 -19.95 20.80
C ASP A 386 8.43 -18.85 21.87
N ASN A 387 9.23 -17.83 21.60
CA ASN A 387 9.50 -16.74 22.53
C ASN A 387 9.41 -15.36 21.81
N PRO A 388 8.22 -15.01 21.34
CA PRO A 388 8.00 -13.75 20.63
C PRO A 388 8.20 -12.55 21.56
N PRO A 389 8.57 -11.36 21.02
CA PRO A 389 8.58 -10.13 21.78
C PRO A 389 7.18 -9.79 22.31
N ASP A 390 7.13 -9.00 23.39
CA ASP A 390 5.87 -8.71 24.10
C ASP A 390 4.78 -8.12 23.18
N TRP A 391 5.17 -7.25 22.27
CA TRP A 391 4.23 -6.64 21.31
C TRP A 391 3.60 -7.68 20.35
N LEU A 392 4.37 -8.69 19.92
CA LEU A 392 3.86 -9.76 19.06
C LEU A 392 3.01 -10.75 19.87
N ALA A 393 3.44 -11.10 21.09
CA ALA A 393 2.68 -11.97 22.00
C ALA A 393 1.30 -11.36 22.34
N ALA A 394 1.22 -10.03 22.47
CA ALA A 394 -0.03 -9.32 22.69
C ALA A 394 -0.91 -9.22 21.43
N ASN A 395 -0.35 -9.46 20.23
CA ASN A 395 -1.02 -9.33 18.95
C ASN A 395 -0.89 -10.61 18.10
N PRO A 396 -1.44 -11.74 18.55
CA PRO A 396 -1.26 -13.06 17.88
C PRO A 396 -1.81 -13.08 16.44
N TRP A 397 -2.70 -12.17 16.09
CA TRP A 397 -3.19 -12.00 14.72
C TRP A 397 -2.05 -11.75 13.71
N ALA A 398 -0.94 -11.12 14.15
CA ALA A 398 0.19 -10.80 13.28
C ALA A 398 0.85 -12.07 12.73
N GLN A 399 1.05 -13.08 13.59
CA GLN A 399 1.56 -14.39 13.16
C GLN A 399 0.58 -15.09 12.23
N GLU A 400 -0.72 -15.12 12.56
CA GLU A 400 -1.73 -15.76 11.72
C GLU A 400 -1.80 -15.14 10.32
N ILE A 401 -1.71 -13.81 10.24
CA ILE A 401 -1.70 -13.08 8.96
C ILE A 401 -0.41 -13.38 8.19
N TYR A 402 0.76 -13.34 8.85
CA TYR A 402 2.01 -13.69 8.20
C TYR A 402 2.00 -15.11 7.64
N ASP A 403 1.47 -16.07 8.39
CA ASP A 403 1.33 -17.47 7.95
C ASP A 403 0.45 -17.61 6.70
N SER A 404 -0.47 -16.67 6.46
CA SER A 404 -1.31 -16.66 5.27
C SER A 404 -0.54 -16.38 3.98
N LEU A 405 0.70 -15.88 4.05
CA LEU A 405 1.61 -15.76 2.90
C LEU A 405 1.83 -17.08 2.16
N ALA A 406 1.69 -18.22 2.84
CA ALA A 406 1.80 -19.53 2.22
C ALA A 406 0.79 -19.76 1.07
N THR A 407 -0.34 -19.07 1.10
CA THR A 407 -1.41 -19.16 0.08
C THR A 407 -1.70 -17.81 -0.57
N ALA A 408 -1.08 -16.73 -0.12
CA ALA A 408 -1.24 -15.41 -0.69
C ALA A 408 -0.43 -15.26 -1.98
N SER A 409 -0.91 -14.42 -2.88
CA SER A 409 -0.26 -14.10 -4.14
C SER A 409 -0.23 -12.59 -4.35
N ALA A 410 0.87 -12.10 -4.89
CA ALA A 410 0.96 -10.71 -5.33
C ALA A 410 0.05 -10.45 -6.54
N ILE A 411 -0.30 -9.19 -6.73
CA ILE A 411 -0.87 -8.72 -7.99
C ILE A 411 0.25 -8.68 -9.02
N SER A 412 0.00 -9.24 -10.21
CA SER A 412 1.00 -9.26 -11.26
C SER A 412 1.33 -7.84 -11.73
N PRO A 413 2.61 -7.46 -11.80
CA PRO A 413 3.01 -6.18 -12.36
C PRO A 413 2.65 -6.10 -13.85
N SER A 414 2.21 -4.92 -14.29
CA SER A 414 1.89 -4.64 -15.68
C SER A 414 2.34 -3.24 -16.06
N ILE A 415 2.69 -3.04 -17.33
CA ILE A 415 3.02 -1.70 -17.85
C ILE A 415 1.85 -0.71 -17.74
N LEU A 416 0.61 -1.19 -17.66
CA LEU A 416 -0.55 -0.34 -17.40
C LEU A 416 -0.59 0.19 -15.97
N ALA A 417 0.07 -0.47 -15.04
CA ALA A 417 0.06 -0.10 -13.63
C ALA A 417 -1.36 0.16 -13.11
N ILE A 418 -1.58 1.25 -12.38
CA ILE A 418 -2.91 1.64 -11.87
C ILE A 418 -3.95 1.85 -12.99
N LYS A 419 -3.50 2.15 -14.20
CA LYS A 419 -4.39 2.48 -15.30
C LYS A 419 -5.30 1.31 -15.72
N GLN A 420 -4.85 0.06 -15.56
CA GLN A 420 -5.71 -1.10 -15.85
C GLN A 420 -6.95 -1.09 -14.95
N PHE A 421 -6.78 -0.80 -13.67
CA PHE A 421 -7.86 -0.79 -12.67
C PHE A 421 -8.81 0.39 -12.89
N ASP A 422 -8.28 1.59 -13.11
CA ASP A 422 -9.10 2.77 -13.39
C ASP A 422 -9.91 2.63 -14.68
N THR A 423 -9.40 1.85 -15.64
CA THR A 423 -10.09 1.56 -16.89
C THR A 423 -11.20 0.51 -16.72
N ALA A 424 -10.94 -0.54 -15.91
CA ALA A 424 -11.88 -1.64 -15.71
C ALA A 424 -13.02 -1.29 -14.75
N ARG A 425 -12.71 -0.55 -13.67
CA ARG A 425 -13.62 -0.31 -12.54
C ARG A 425 -14.99 0.22 -12.94
N PRO A 426 -15.14 1.21 -13.81
CA PRO A 426 -16.46 1.71 -14.21
C PRO A 426 -17.36 0.61 -14.81
N GLU A 427 -16.78 -0.39 -15.47
CA GLU A 427 -17.56 -1.45 -16.13
C GLU A 427 -18.09 -2.48 -15.14
N TRP A 428 -17.27 -3.00 -14.22
CA TRP A 428 -17.76 -3.98 -13.25
C TRP A 428 -18.64 -3.34 -12.15
N HIS A 429 -18.48 -2.06 -11.85
CA HIS A 429 -19.39 -1.31 -10.98
C HIS A 429 -20.81 -1.23 -11.53
N LYS A 430 -21.02 -1.24 -12.86
CA LYS A 430 -22.34 -1.27 -13.47
C LYS A 430 -23.15 -2.52 -13.07
N TYR A 431 -22.47 -3.66 -12.87
CA TYR A 431 -23.14 -4.86 -12.36
C TYR A 431 -23.51 -4.70 -10.89
N LEU A 432 -22.60 -4.22 -10.05
CA LEU A 432 -22.88 -4.02 -8.62
C LEU A 432 -24.01 -3.01 -8.40
N SER A 433 -24.05 -1.93 -9.18
CA SER A 433 -25.15 -0.93 -9.13
C SER A 433 -26.46 -1.44 -9.70
N GLY A 434 -26.47 -2.52 -10.47
CA GLY A 434 -27.66 -3.07 -11.14
C GLY A 434 -27.96 -2.44 -12.51
N GLU A 435 -27.05 -1.59 -13.04
CA GLU A 435 -27.17 -1.06 -14.40
C GLU A 435 -26.99 -2.17 -15.47
N VAL A 436 -26.11 -3.13 -15.21
CA VAL A 436 -25.92 -4.34 -16.02
C VAL A 436 -26.39 -5.54 -15.21
N ALA A 437 -27.18 -6.41 -15.81
CA ALA A 437 -27.81 -7.54 -15.11
C ALA A 437 -26.93 -8.79 -14.99
N ASP A 438 -25.85 -8.88 -15.76
CA ASP A 438 -25.00 -10.07 -15.89
C ASP A 438 -23.53 -9.74 -15.61
N ALA A 439 -22.93 -10.45 -14.64
CA ALA A 439 -21.55 -10.26 -14.22
C ALA A 439 -20.56 -10.48 -15.37
N LYS A 440 -20.77 -11.54 -16.16
CA LYS A 440 -19.92 -11.86 -17.30
C LYS A 440 -19.91 -10.75 -18.34
N THR A 441 -21.06 -10.15 -18.63
CA THR A 441 -21.19 -9.02 -19.57
C THR A 441 -20.38 -7.82 -19.06
N ALA A 442 -20.51 -7.47 -17.79
CA ALA A 442 -19.78 -6.35 -17.19
C ALA A 442 -18.26 -6.58 -17.20
N LEU A 443 -17.81 -7.79 -16.82
CA LEU A 443 -16.40 -8.12 -16.75
C LEU A 443 -15.77 -8.33 -18.13
N THR A 444 -16.52 -8.81 -19.13
CA THR A 444 -16.05 -8.83 -20.52
C THR A 444 -15.80 -7.40 -21.02
N ALA A 445 -16.72 -6.47 -20.75
CA ALA A 445 -16.56 -5.07 -21.12
C ALA A 445 -15.32 -4.44 -20.40
N ALA A 446 -15.11 -4.79 -19.13
CA ALA A 446 -13.93 -4.37 -18.37
C ALA A 446 -12.63 -4.87 -19.04
N MET A 447 -12.56 -6.15 -19.38
CA MET A 447 -11.39 -6.74 -20.05
C MET A 447 -11.13 -6.15 -21.43
N ASP A 448 -12.19 -5.92 -22.21
CA ASP A 448 -12.08 -5.28 -23.54
C ASP A 448 -11.54 -3.85 -23.43
N ALA A 449 -12.00 -3.10 -22.44
CA ALA A 449 -11.49 -1.75 -22.18
C ALA A 449 -10.00 -1.76 -21.77
N VAL A 450 -9.59 -2.71 -20.92
CA VAL A 450 -8.18 -2.87 -20.52
C VAL A 450 -7.30 -3.27 -21.71
N ARG A 451 -7.74 -4.21 -22.54
CA ARG A 451 -7.02 -4.60 -23.77
C ARG A 451 -6.87 -3.42 -24.74
N ALA A 452 -7.91 -2.61 -24.91
CA ALA A 452 -7.85 -1.42 -25.74
C ALA A 452 -6.85 -0.39 -25.20
N GLU A 453 -6.82 -0.19 -23.90
CA GLU A 453 -5.86 0.70 -23.24
C GLU A 453 -4.42 0.18 -23.38
N PHE A 454 -4.20 -1.13 -23.19
CA PHE A 454 -2.89 -1.76 -23.40
C PHE A 454 -2.39 -1.52 -24.82
N LYS A 455 -3.23 -1.78 -25.83
CA LYS A 455 -2.89 -1.53 -27.24
C LYS A 455 -2.60 -0.06 -27.51
N ARG A 456 -3.35 0.85 -26.86
CA ARG A 456 -3.14 2.30 -27.01
C ARG A 456 -1.77 2.72 -26.48
N GLN A 457 -1.33 2.16 -25.36
CA GLN A 457 -0.05 2.51 -24.74
C GLN A 457 1.15 1.84 -25.41
N THR A 458 1.03 0.56 -25.74
CA THR A 458 2.16 -0.25 -26.22
C THR A 458 2.22 -0.36 -27.76
N GLY A 459 1.12 -0.11 -28.45
CA GLY A 459 0.98 -0.39 -29.88
C GLY A 459 0.80 -1.88 -30.21
N GLN A 460 0.73 -2.76 -29.21
CA GLN A 460 0.62 -4.22 -29.34
C GLN A 460 -0.74 -4.70 -28.83
N ASP A 461 -1.17 -5.86 -29.32
CA ASP A 461 -2.34 -6.54 -28.73
C ASP A 461 -1.89 -7.28 -27.47
N ALA A 462 -2.71 -7.23 -26.41
CA ALA A 462 -2.47 -7.98 -25.18
C ALA A 462 -2.54 -9.50 -25.45
N GLN A 463 -1.65 -10.26 -24.82
CA GLN A 463 -1.56 -11.72 -24.94
C GLN A 463 -2.54 -12.43 -24.01
#